data_3880b0d2112830f3575d94c26fa51d86
#
_entry.id   3880b0d2112830f3575d94c26fa51d86
#
_cell.length_a   1.000
_cell.length_b   1.000
_cell.length_c   1.000
_cell.angle_alpha   90.00
_cell.angle_beta   90.00
_cell.angle_gamma   90.00
#
_symmetry.space_group_name_H-M   'P 1'
#
loop_
_entity.id
_entity.type
_entity.pdbx_description
1 polymer ?
#
loop_
_entity_poly.entity_id
_entity_poly.type
_entity_poly.pdbx_seq_one_letter_code
_entity_poly.pdbx_strand_id
1 'polypeptide(L)'
;MKDKLILAILQLPIVFAEPERNLAAAKEAMEAALCKSPHPDIFLLPELWLTGFFPSPIEQYAEDAVHAKEMMQTFAKMHGIYLVGGSLPIREKGAIYNRTFIFDRSGEEIAHYDKMHLFSPGGEKGVFTAGSSLATFSIEGHTAALAICYDLRFPELFRAL
;
A
#
# COMPACT_ATOMS: atom_id res chain seq x y z
N MET A 1 -4.36 -8.85 -23.32
CA MET A 1 -5.14 -8.71 -22.07
C MET A 1 -5.28 -10.07 -21.45
N LYS A 2 -4.90 -10.24 -20.19
CA LYS A 2 -5.02 -11.51 -19.46
C LYS A 2 -6.48 -11.62 -18.97
N ASP A 3 -7.15 -12.73 -19.28
CA ASP A 3 -8.59 -12.90 -18.96
C ASP A 3 -8.89 -12.99 -17.46
N LYS A 4 -7.91 -13.42 -16.67
CA LYS A 4 -8.02 -13.55 -15.22
C LYS A 4 -6.73 -13.09 -14.56
N LEU A 5 -6.86 -12.31 -13.50
CA LEU A 5 -5.77 -11.90 -12.61
C LEU A 5 -5.93 -12.63 -11.27
N ILE A 6 -4.81 -13.14 -10.75
CA ILE A 6 -4.77 -13.82 -9.45
C ILE A 6 -4.20 -12.84 -8.43
N LEU A 7 -5.03 -12.50 -7.46
CA LEU A 7 -4.70 -11.55 -6.39
C LEU A 7 -4.34 -12.30 -5.10
N ALA A 8 -3.15 -12.06 -4.57
CA ALA A 8 -2.75 -12.49 -3.23
C ALA A 8 -2.99 -11.34 -2.25
N ILE A 9 -4.01 -11.49 -1.40
CA ILE A 9 -4.27 -10.55 -0.30
C ILE A 9 -3.49 -11.03 0.92
N LEU A 10 -2.54 -10.24 1.37
CA LEU A 10 -1.65 -10.59 2.47
C LEU A 10 -2.18 -10.01 3.79
N GLN A 11 -2.65 -10.88 4.68
CA GLN A 11 -3.04 -10.51 6.04
C GLN A 11 -1.85 -10.71 6.96
N LEU A 12 -1.31 -9.60 7.51
CA LEU A 12 -0.11 -9.60 8.31
C LEU A 12 -0.44 -9.52 9.81
N PRO A 13 0.33 -10.20 10.67
CA PRO A 13 0.27 -10.02 12.13
C PRO A 13 1.00 -8.74 12.54
N ILE A 14 0.41 -7.58 12.24
CA ILE A 14 1.02 -6.28 12.44
C ILE A 14 1.26 -6.03 13.94
N VAL A 15 2.50 -5.72 14.29
CA VAL A 15 2.89 -5.33 15.66
C VAL A 15 3.02 -3.82 15.72
N PHE A 16 2.32 -3.21 16.68
CA PHE A 16 2.27 -1.75 16.82
C PHE A 16 3.65 -1.18 17.10
N ALA A 17 4.05 -0.14 16.34
CA ALA A 17 5.31 0.59 16.47
C ALA A 17 6.60 -0.26 16.30
N GLU A 18 6.52 -1.39 15.58
CA GLU A 18 7.63 -2.31 15.36
C GLU A 18 7.96 -2.45 13.86
N PRO A 19 8.50 -1.41 13.18
CA PRO A 19 8.64 -1.38 11.72
C PRO A 19 9.53 -2.50 11.18
N GLU A 20 10.65 -2.79 11.83
CA GLU A 20 11.57 -3.86 11.39
C GLU A 20 10.91 -5.24 11.42
N ARG A 21 10.15 -5.52 12.49
CA ARG A 21 9.42 -6.76 12.65
C ARG A 21 8.30 -6.90 11.61
N ASN A 22 7.58 -5.82 11.36
CA ASN A 22 6.51 -5.79 10.38
C ASN A 22 7.06 -5.92 8.95
N LEU A 23 8.19 -5.30 8.67
CA LEU A 23 8.89 -5.42 7.38
C LEU A 23 9.32 -6.87 7.11
N ALA A 24 9.90 -7.54 8.11
CA ALA A 24 10.29 -8.95 8.01
C ALA A 24 9.07 -9.85 7.79
N ALA A 25 7.98 -9.65 8.53
CA ALA A 25 6.74 -10.40 8.39
C ALA A 25 6.08 -10.21 7.01
N ALA A 26 6.10 -8.98 6.47
CA ALA A 26 5.60 -8.68 5.13
C ALA A 26 6.41 -9.43 4.06
N LYS A 27 7.74 -9.39 4.15
CA LYS A 27 8.63 -10.09 3.23
C LYS A 27 8.39 -11.61 3.26
N GLU A 28 8.34 -12.20 4.45
CA GLU A 28 8.08 -13.64 4.62
C GLU A 28 6.70 -14.04 4.03
N ALA A 29 5.67 -13.24 4.28
CA ALA A 29 4.32 -13.48 3.75
C ALA A 29 4.29 -13.40 2.21
N MET A 30 5.00 -12.43 1.62
CA MET A 30 5.13 -12.32 0.17
C MET A 30 5.88 -13.52 -0.43
N GLU A 31 7.00 -13.93 0.16
CA GLU A 31 7.77 -15.10 -0.27
C GLU A 31 6.92 -16.39 -0.18
N ALA A 32 6.18 -16.57 0.91
CA ALA A 32 5.29 -17.72 1.07
C ALA A 32 4.14 -17.72 0.04
N ALA A 33 3.63 -16.56 -0.33
CA ALA A 33 2.58 -16.42 -1.34
C ALA A 33 3.08 -16.78 -2.76
N LEU A 34 4.35 -16.53 -3.09
CA LEU A 34 4.95 -16.94 -4.36
C LEU A 34 4.90 -18.46 -4.59
N CYS A 35 4.96 -19.23 -3.50
CA CYS A 35 4.93 -20.69 -3.56
C CYS A 35 3.50 -21.27 -3.79
N LYS A 36 2.47 -20.43 -3.84
CA LYS A 36 1.08 -20.88 -4.05
C LYS A 36 0.81 -21.18 -5.53
N SER A 37 -0.13 -22.09 -5.74
CA SER A 37 -0.64 -22.43 -7.08
C SER A 37 -2.14 -22.16 -7.12
N PRO A 38 -2.61 -21.42 -8.13
CA PRO A 38 -1.83 -20.77 -9.20
C PRO A 38 -1.00 -19.58 -8.68
N HIS A 39 0.10 -19.27 -9.39
CA HIS A 39 1.01 -18.18 -9.02
C HIS A 39 0.29 -16.82 -9.08
N PRO A 40 0.38 -15.98 -8.04
CA PRO A 40 -0.26 -14.67 -8.03
C PRO A 40 0.33 -13.69 -9.05
N ASP A 41 -0.53 -12.88 -9.64
CA ASP A 41 -0.14 -11.77 -10.52
C ASP A 41 0.07 -10.48 -9.76
N ILE A 42 -0.75 -10.28 -8.72
CA ILE A 42 -0.83 -9.05 -7.94
C ILE A 42 -0.75 -9.42 -6.47
N PHE A 43 0.08 -8.70 -5.73
CA PHE A 43 0.15 -8.75 -4.27
C PHE A 43 -0.49 -7.50 -3.68
N LEU A 44 -1.23 -7.65 -2.59
CA LEU A 44 -1.87 -6.55 -1.88
C LEU A 44 -1.51 -6.62 -0.39
N LEU A 45 -0.81 -5.60 0.11
CA LEU A 45 -0.48 -5.41 1.52
C LEU A 45 -1.56 -4.60 2.26
N PRO A 46 -1.65 -4.69 3.61
CA PRO A 46 -2.66 -3.96 4.39
C PRO A 46 -2.37 -2.45 4.52
N GLU A 47 -3.35 -1.71 5.05
CA GLU A 47 -3.17 -0.30 5.44
C GLU A 47 -2.20 -0.19 6.63
N LEU A 48 -1.29 0.81 6.58
CA LEU A 48 -0.31 1.16 7.62
C LEU A 48 0.41 -0.06 8.23
N TRP A 49 0.68 -1.04 7.39
CA TRP A 49 1.23 -2.33 7.81
C TRP A 49 2.60 -2.24 8.47
N LEU A 50 3.38 -1.19 8.17
CA LEU A 50 4.72 -1.02 8.70
C LEU A 50 4.72 -0.64 10.19
N THR A 51 3.75 0.17 10.60
CA THR A 51 3.73 0.77 11.95
C THR A 51 2.53 0.38 12.80
N GLY A 52 1.48 -0.15 12.16
CA GLY A 52 0.14 -0.19 12.74
C GLY A 52 -0.49 1.21 12.72
N PHE A 53 -1.67 1.36 13.32
CA PHE A 53 -2.41 2.62 13.26
C PHE A 53 -1.72 3.72 14.07
N PHE A 54 -1.01 4.58 13.35
CA PHE A 54 -0.37 5.85 13.70
C PHE A 54 0.20 5.96 15.12
N PRO A 55 1.27 5.22 15.46
CA PRO A 55 2.02 5.48 16.69
C PRO A 55 2.59 6.91 16.68
N SER A 56 2.54 7.57 17.84
CA SER A 56 2.97 8.97 17.95
C SER A 56 4.40 9.10 18.49
N PRO A 57 5.23 9.96 17.91
CA PRO A 57 5.02 10.72 16.65
C PRO A 57 5.23 9.84 15.42
N ILE A 58 4.29 9.88 14.47
CA ILE A 58 4.36 9.05 13.25
C ILE A 58 5.55 9.43 12.36
N GLU A 59 6.02 10.65 12.45
CA GLU A 59 7.13 11.21 11.67
C GLU A 59 8.45 10.45 11.85
N GLN A 60 8.64 9.81 12.99
CA GLN A 60 9.86 9.03 13.28
C GLN A 60 10.02 7.81 12.36
N TYR A 61 8.94 7.34 11.77
CA TYR A 61 8.91 6.17 10.88
C TYR A 61 9.06 6.52 9.39
N ALA A 62 9.36 7.79 9.06
CA ALA A 62 9.45 8.21 7.67
C ALA A 62 10.62 7.55 6.92
N GLU A 63 11.74 7.28 7.59
CA GLU A 63 12.88 6.57 7.00
C GLU A 63 12.56 5.08 6.81
N ASP A 64 11.93 4.45 7.78
CA ASP A 64 11.47 3.06 7.67
C ASP A 64 10.49 2.88 6.51
N ALA A 65 9.63 3.88 6.27
CA ALA A 65 8.70 3.88 5.15
C ALA A 65 9.41 3.97 3.79
N VAL A 66 10.54 4.69 3.70
CA VAL A 66 11.38 4.71 2.50
C VAL A 66 11.99 3.32 2.24
N HIS A 67 12.59 2.71 3.25
CA HIS A 67 13.15 1.36 3.15
C HIS A 67 12.09 0.31 2.77
N ALA A 68 10.89 0.41 3.35
CA ALA A 68 9.77 -0.45 3.00
C ALA A 68 9.36 -0.29 1.53
N LYS A 69 9.32 0.94 1.02
CA LYS A 69 9.05 1.23 -0.39
C LYS A 69 10.11 0.60 -1.31
N GLU A 70 11.38 0.78 -1.01
CA GLU A 70 12.52 0.20 -1.77
C GLU A 70 12.46 -1.33 -1.78
N MET A 71 12.14 -1.94 -0.64
CA MET A 71 11.94 -3.38 -0.54
C MET A 71 10.82 -3.86 -1.47
N MET A 72 9.67 -3.18 -1.48
CA MET A 72 8.53 -3.51 -2.35
C MET A 72 8.89 -3.39 -3.84
N GLN A 73 9.59 -2.32 -4.25
CA GLN A 73 10.07 -2.13 -5.62
C GLN A 73 10.99 -3.27 -6.06
N THR A 74 11.96 -3.59 -5.21
CA THR A 74 12.93 -4.67 -5.45
C THR A 74 12.24 -6.01 -5.56
N PHE A 75 11.29 -6.29 -4.68
CA PHE A 75 10.52 -7.53 -4.67
C PHE A 75 9.66 -7.68 -5.93
N ALA A 76 8.92 -6.62 -6.32
CA ALA A 76 8.11 -6.60 -7.53
C ALA A 76 8.95 -6.91 -8.77
N LYS A 77 10.11 -6.24 -8.89
CA LYS A 77 11.07 -6.44 -9.99
C LYS A 77 11.65 -7.86 -10.01
N MET A 78 12.09 -8.35 -8.85
CA MET A 78 12.75 -9.66 -8.75
C MET A 78 11.83 -10.81 -9.14
N HIS A 79 10.55 -10.70 -8.81
CA HIS A 79 9.57 -11.77 -9.01
C HIS A 79 8.62 -11.53 -10.20
N GLY A 80 8.77 -10.39 -10.89
CA GLY A 80 7.95 -10.06 -12.06
C GLY A 80 6.44 -9.98 -11.76
N ILE A 81 6.07 -9.42 -10.59
CA ILE A 81 4.69 -9.29 -10.12
C ILE A 81 4.27 -7.83 -10.02
N TYR A 82 2.96 -7.57 -10.02
CA TYR A 82 2.43 -6.28 -9.56
C TYR A 82 2.34 -6.29 -8.03
N LEU A 83 2.66 -5.17 -7.39
CA LEU A 83 2.58 -5.05 -5.95
C LEU A 83 1.85 -3.76 -5.55
N VAL A 84 0.64 -3.90 -4.98
CA VAL A 84 -0.07 -2.82 -4.29
C VAL A 84 0.43 -2.79 -2.86
N GLY A 85 1.15 -1.74 -2.51
CA GLY A 85 1.99 -1.66 -1.32
C GLY A 85 1.27 -1.48 0.02
N GLY A 86 -0.05 -1.74 0.07
CA GLY A 86 -0.81 -1.36 1.27
C GLY A 86 -0.73 0.14 1.48
N SER A 87 -0.49 0.61 2.69
CA SER A 87 -0.13 2.01 2.86
C SER A 87 0.95 2.23 3.92
N LEU A 88 1.65 3.36 3.76
CA LEU A 88 2.78 3.79 4.58
C LEU A 88 2.63 5.26 4.98
N PRO A 89 3.21 5.68 6.12
CA PRO A 89 3.31 7.08 6.50
C PRO A 89 4.42 7.76 5.69
N ILE A 90 4.05 8.51 4.67
CA ILE A 90 5.01 9.16 3.77
C ILE A 90 5.11 10.65 4.06
N ARG A 91 6.33 11.14 4.30
CA ARG A 91 6.61 12.56 4.43
C ARG A 91 6.90 13.16 3.06
N GLU A 92 6.15 14.21 2.70
CA GLU A 92 6.39 14.98 1.49
C GLU A 92 6.06 16.47 1.73
N LYS A 93 6.99 17.36 1.36
CA LYS A 93 6.82 18.83 1.46
C LYS A 93 6.35 19.32 2.83
N GLY A 94 6.83 18.69 3.90
CA GLY A 94 6.49 19.05 5.29
C GLY A 94 5.16 18.50 5.81
N ALA A 95 4.43 17.74 5.00
CA ALA A 95 3.22 17.02 5.39
C ALA A 95 3.47 15.52 5.49
N ILE A 96 2.60 14.82 6.23
CA ILE A 96 2.59 13.34 6.31
C ILE A 96 1.30 12.83 5.69
N TYR A 97 1.42 11.84 4.81
CA TYR A 97 0.30 11.22 4.11
C TYR A 97 0.21 9.73 4.45
N ASN A 98 -1.01 9.23 4.55
CA ASN A 98 -1.28 7.79 4.50
C ASN A 98 -1.33 7.40 3.02
N ARG A 99 -0.19 6.93 2.47
CA ARG A 99 0.03 6.74 1.03
C ARG A 99 0.19 5.27 0.66
N THR A 100 -0.53 4.85 -0.38
CA THR A 100 -0.29 3.58 -1.07
C THR A 100 0.42 3.79 -2.40
N PHE A 101 1.15 2.77 -2.83
CA PHE A 101 1.87 2.72 -4.10
C PHE A 101 1.45 1.49 -4.89
N ILE A 102 1.56 1.55 -6.20
CA ILE A 102 1.53 0.38 -7.07
C ILE A 102 2.84 0.29 -7.88
N PHE A 103 3.49 -0.87 -7.81
CA PHE A 103 4.67 -1.21 -8.59
C PHE A 103 4.30 -2.22 -9.66
N ASP A 104 4.84 -2.04 -10.86
CA ASP A 104 4.69 -3.00 -11.94
C ASP A 104 5.72 -4.14 -11.86
N ARG A 105 5.68 -5.04 -12.84
CA ARG A 105 6.58 -6.21 -12.93
C ARG A 105 8.06 -5.86 -13.10
N SER A 106 8.38 -4.62 -13.48
CA SER A 106 9.75 -4.10 -13.58
C SER A 106 10.22 -3.42 -12.29
N GLY A 107 9.31 -3.28 -11.30
CA GLY A 107 9.52 -2.54 -10.05
C GLY A 107 9.35 -1.03 -10.22
N GLU A 108 8.80 -0.57 -11.35
CA GLU A 108 8.50 0.85 -11.54
C GLU A 108 7.23 1.23 -10.79
N GLU A 109 7.26 2.37 -10.10
CA GLU A 109 6.07 2.96 -9.51
C GLU A 109 5.19 3.54 -10.61
N ILE A 110 4.05 2.90 -10.88
CA ILE A 110 3.13 3.32 -11.93
C ILE A 110 2.01 4.22 -11.44
N ALA A 111 1.73 4.22 -10.15
CA ALA A 111 0.83 5.17 -9.48
C ALA A 111 1.06 5.17 -7.97
N HIS A 112 0.61 6.24 -7.32
CA HIS A 112 0.40 6.29 -5.87
C HIS A 112 -0.89 7.05 -5.56
N TYR A 113 -1.37 6.88 -4.32
CA TYR A 113 -2.59 7.53 -3.85
C TYR A 113 -2.45 7.89 -2.38
N ASP A 114 -2.78 9.14 -2.06
CA ASP A 114 -2.92 9.63 -0.70
C ASP A 114 -4.36 9.52 -0.25
N LYS A 115 -4.60 8.88 0.88
CA LYS A 115 -5.94 8.70 1.42
C LYS A 115 -6.70 10.03 1.51
N MET A 116 -7.82 10.13 0.79
CA MET A 116 -8.63 11.35 0.74
C MET A 116 -9.55 11.46 1.95
N HIS A 117 -10.12 10.34 2.40
CA HIS A 117 -11.07 10.32 3.51
C HIS A 117 -10.40 9.76 4.77
N LEU A 118 -9.83 10.68 5.58
CA LEU A 118 -9.18 10.32 6.84
C LEU A 118 -10.22 9.89 7.89
N PHE A 119 -9.92 8.80 8.62
CA PHE A 119 -10.79 8.25 9.65
C PHE A 119 -10.77 9.12 10.91
N SER A 120 -11.63 10.14 10.96
CA SER A 120 -11.70 11.10 12.05
C SER A 120 -12.00 10.46 13.42
N PRO A 121 -12.89 9.44 13.55
CA PRO A 121 -13.13 8.79 14.82
C PRO A 121 -11.89 8.12 15.42
N GLY A 122 -10.94 7.70 14.56
CA GLY A 122 -9.65 7.13 14.97
C GLY A 122 -8.56 8.16 15.23
N GLY A 123 -8.84 9.46 15.05
CA GLY A 123 -7.85 10.52 15.24
C GLY A 123 -6.92 10.76 14.04
N GLU A 124 -7.15 10.10 12.91
CA GLU A 124 -6.27 10.15 11.72
C GLU A 124 -6.05 11.58 11.18
N LYS A 125 -7.08 12.45 11.27
CA LYS A 125 -6.98 13.87 10.87
C LYS A 125 -5.98 14.69 11.68
N GLY A 126 -5.64 14.26 12.89
CA GLY A 126 -4.64 14.92 13.71
C GLY A 126 -3.20 14.53 13.36
N VAL A 127 -3.05 13.53 12.50
CA VAL A 127 -1.76 12.90 12.17
C VAL A 127 -1.41 13.08 10.69
N PHE A 128 -2.36 12.83 9.80
CA PHE A 128 -2.14 12.86 8.36
C PHE A 128 -2.82 14.02 7.66
N THR A 129 -2.23 14.40 6.55
CA THR A 129 -2.83 15.32 5.57
C THR A 129 -3.66 14.51 4.56
N ALA A 130 -4.88 14.96 4.28
CA ALA A 130 -5.72 14.31 3.28
C ALA A 130 -5.18 14.50 1.86
N GLY A 131 -5.27 13.46 1.04
CA GLY A 131 -5.03 13.56 -0.40
C GLY A 131 -6.13 14.35 -1.11
N SER A 132 -5.86 14.73 -2.36
CA SER A 132 -6.78 15.52 -3.19
C SER A 132 -6.95 15.00 -4.61
N SER A 133 -6.29 13.90 -4.95
CA SER A 133 -6.25 13.38 -6.32
C SER A 133 -6.67 11.92 -6.38
N LEU A 134 -7.45 11.58 -7.40
CA LEU A 134 -7.76 10.19 -7.73
C LEU A 134 -6.52 9.52 -8.34
N ALA A 135 -6.37 8.22 -8.16
CA ALA A 135 -5.31 7.43 -8.76
C ALA A 135 -5.89 6.25 -9.53
N THR A 136 -5.76 6.29 -10.84
CA THR A 136 -6.10 5.20 -11.76
C THR A 136 -4.86 4.75 -12.52
N PHE A 137 -4.80 3.47 -12.86
CA PHE A 137 -3.68 2.87 -13.60
C PHE A 137 -4.17 1.65 -14.39
N SER A 138 -3.27 1.06 -15.19
CA SER A 138 -3.61 -0.13 -15.97
C SER A 138 -2.78 -1.33 -15.51
N ILE A 139 -3.43 -2.48 -15.31
CA ILE A 139 -2.79 -3.78 -15.08
C ILE A 139 -3.26 -4.75 -16.16
N GLU A 140 -2.34 -5.25 -16.99
CA GLU A 140 -2.61 -6.24 -18.04
C GLU A 140 -3.80 -5.86 -18.96
N GLY A 141 -4.02 -4.54 -19.16
CA GLY A 141 -5.12 -4.01 -19.96
C GLY A 141 -6.43 -3.79 -19.20
N HIS A 142 -6.47 -4.05 -17.91
CA HIS A 142 -7.59 -3.71 -17.03
C HIS A 142 -7.35 -2.35 -16.36
N THR A 143 -8.36 -1.48 -16.34
CA THR A 143 -8.32 -0.25 -15.55
C THR A 143 -8.55 -0.60 -14.09
N ALA A 144 -7.70 -0.08 -13.21
CA ALA A 144 -7.78 -0.23 -11.77
C ALA A 144 -7.60 1.13 -11.08
N ALA A 145 -7.98 1.21 -9.82
CA ALA A 145 -7.86 2.41 -9.02
C ALA A 145 -7.44 2.08 -7.59
N LEU A 146 -6.88 3.08 -6.88
CA LEU A 146 -6.47 2.96 -5.49
C LEU A 146 -7.46 3.65 -4.57
N ALA A 147 -7.75 3.00 -3.44
CA ALA A 147 -8.50 3.55 -2.33
C ALA A 147 -7.99 2.91 -1.02
N ILE A 148 -8.08 3.61 0.11
CA ILE A 148 -7.58 3.14 1.41
C ILE A 148 -8.69 3.13 2.45
N CYS A 149 -9.05 1.91 2.94
CA CYS A 149 -9.87 1.66 4.12
C CYS A 149 -11.16 2.51 4.18
N TYR A 150 -11.13 3.65 4.90
CA TYR A 150 -12.31 4.50 5.16
C TYR A 150 -12.89 5.12 3.88
N ASP A 151 -12.10 5.23 2.81
CA ASP A 151 -12.57 5.65 1.49
C ASP A 151 -13.76 4.81 1.01
N LEU A 152 -13.83 3.53 1.42
CA LEU A 152 -14.94 2.62 1.08
C LEU A 152 -16.32 3.14 1.51
N ARG A 153 -16.39 4.05 2.47
CA ARG A 153 -17.63 4.65 2.97
C ARG A 153 -18.15 5.79 2.09
N PHE A 154 -17.41 6.16 1.05
CA PHE A 154 -17.70 7.31 0.18
C PHE A 154 -17.97 6.84 -1.25
N PRO A 155 -19.22 6.47 -1.60
CA PRO A 155 -19.55 5.94 -2.92
C PRO A 155 -19.29 6.93 -4.06
N GLU A 156 -19.26 8.24 -3.76
CA GLU A 156 -18.91 9.29 -4.71
C GLU A 156 -17.48 9.12 -5.25
N LEU A 157 -16.54 8.72 -4.40
CA LEU A 157 -15.16 8.40 -4.82
C LEU A 157 -15.16 7.31 -5.89
N PHE A 158 -15.88 6.22 -5.65
CA PHE A 158 -15.93 5.09 -6.59
C PHE A 158 -16.71 5.37 -7.88
N ARG A 159 -17.63 6.34 -7.85
CA ARG A 159 -18.30 6.81 -9.08
C ARG A 159 -17.41 7.70 -9.93
N ALA A 160 -16.42 8.37 -9.31
CA ALA A 160 -15.49 9.24 -10.00
C ALA A 160 -14.28 8.47 -10.58
N LEU A 161 -14.01 7.27 -10.07
CA LEU A 161 -13.00 6.32 -10.58
C LEU A 161 -13.52 5.54 -11.77
#